data_ba935e721664aeabecfe4bff464163bf
#
_entry.id   ba935e721664aeabecfe4bff464163bf
#
_cell.length_a   1.000
_cell.length_b   1.000
_cell.length_c   1.000
_cell.angle_alpha   90.00
_cell.angle_beta   90.00
_cell.angle_gamma   90.00
#
_symmetry.space_group_name_H-M   'P 1'
#
loop_
_entity.id
_entity.type
_entity.pdbx_description
1 polymer ?
#
loop_
_entity_poly.entity_id
_entity_poly.type
_entity_poly.pdbx_seq_one_letter_code
_entity_poly.pdbx_strand_id
1 'polypeptide(L)'
;MTETSDSQLRGPNSKSDIQAFWGSLYHSLYDDVESTLTRERLFAALDALEDMFRLRRHMSVVEMPLKSMADKRVLEVGPGAGAHSALFARHGALVTAIDITFPRARATAAKLALIDGPGAASGAIQADAERLPFADNTFDIVYSNGVLHHTRDTEAAVAEAYRVLKPGGQAVIMLYCKSSWHYWINLVLLTGLVRGAFMKGRNWVGHVTEWGGRERQTIANPVTRCYTRRGMELLFDRFEQLTLRKSEFYFYLIPGIGRFYRRWQLRRYGTHPGGYLVYGEPWPRQSPLEQRLGSLIGWCWYAAAIKPNAHHG
;
A
#
# COMPACT_ATOMS: atom_id res chain seq x y z
N MET A 1 15.53 -13.50 -42.37
CA MET A 1 14.49 -13.02 -41.49
C MET A 1 15.10 -12.98 -40.10
N THR A 2 15.60 -11.85 -39.70
CA THR A 2 16.36 -11.64 -38.46
C THR A 2 15.36 -11.30 -37.34
N GLU A 3 15.29 -12.15 -36.33
CA GLU A 3 14.65 -11.83 -35.06
C GLU A 3 15.38 -10.63 -34.44
N THR A 4 14.84 -9.44 -34.63
CA THR A 4 15.25 -8.25 -33.87
C THR A 4 14.75 -8.46 -32.43
N SER A 5 15.68 -8.72 -31.56
CA SER A 5 15.47 -9.00 -30.16
C SER A 5 14.69 -7.86 -29.48
N ASP A 6 13.57 -8.19 -28.90
CA ASP A 6 12.68 -7.39 -28.04
C ASP A 6 13.40 -6.82 -26.79
N SER A 7 14.69 -7.13 -26.62
CA SER A 7 15.52 -6.70 -25.48
C SER A 7 16.01 -5.25 -25.53
N GLN A 8 15.97 -4.59 -26.70
CA GLN A 8 16.46 -3.21 -26.84
C GLN A 8 15.40 -2.12 -26.55
N LEU A 9 14.13 -2.49 -26.38
CA LEU A 9 13.04 -1.56 -26.00
C LEU A 9 12.79 -1.47 -24.50
N ARG A 10 13.52 -2.22 -23.69
CA ARG A 10 13.37 -2.22 -22.22
C ARG A 10 14.30 -1.17 -21.62
N GLY A 11 13.81 0.08 -21.52
CA GLY A 11 14.45 1.08 -20.65
C GLY A 11 14.49 0.59 -19.18
N PRO A 12 15.46 1.04 -18.36
CA PRO A 12 15.48 0.73 -16.93
C PRO A 12 14.15 1.15 -16.31
N ASN A 13 13.51 0.25 -15.54
CA ASN A 13 12.18 0.39 -14.92
C ASN A 13 10.99 -0.01 -15.82
N SER A 14 11.10 -1.10 -16.55
CA SER A 14 9.98 -1.64 -17.33
C SER A 14 8.89 -2.20 -16.38
N LYS A 15 7.64 -2.28 -16.88
CA LYS A 15 6.53 -2.91 -16.12
C LYS A 15 6.84 -4.37 -15.77
N SER A 16 7.58 -5.08 -16.63
CA SER A 16 8.04 -6.44 -16.36
C SER A 16 9.02 -6.51 -15.18
N ASP A 17 9.88 -5.52 -14.98
CA ASP A 17 10.79 -5.49 -13.83
C ASP A 17 10.03 -5.23 -12.53
N ILE A 18 9.04 -4.33 -12.56
CA ILE A 18 8.14 -4.07 -11.42
C ILE A 18 7.37 -5.35 -11.06
N GLN A 19 6.82 -6.03 -12.07
CA GLN A 19 6.05 -7.26 -11.89
C GLN A 19 6.92 -8.39 -11.32
N ALA A 20 8.14 -8.56 -11.83
CA ALA A 20 9.09 -9.57 -11.36
C ALA A 20 9.52 -9.29 -9.91
N PHE A 21 9.80 -8.03 -9.57
CA PHE A 21 10.15 -7.63 -8.21
C PHE A 21 9.05 -7.97 -7.21
N TRP A 22 7.84 -7.51 -7.44
CA TRP A 22 6.72 -7.73 -6.52
C TRP A 22 6.30 -9.19 -6.45
N GLY A 23 6.34 -9.92 -7.59
CA GLY A 23 6.09 -11.36 -7.62
C GLY A 23 7.05 -12.14 -6.72
N SER A 24 8.35 -11.84 -6.79
CA SER A 24 9.37 -12.51 -5.96
C SER A 24 9.27 -12.17 -4.48
N LEU A 25 9.01 -10.91 -4.14
CA LEU A 25 8.89 -10.43 -2.76
C LEU A 25 7.73 -11.11 -2.03
N TYR A 26 6.56 -11.11 -2.64
CA TYR A 26 5.36 -11.63 -1.99
C TYR A 26 5.34 -13.16 -1.86
N HIS A 27 5.96 -13.88 -2.79
CA HIS A 27 6.11 -15.32 -2.66
C HIS A 27 6.84 -15.71 -1.35
N SER A 28 7.91 -14.98 -1.00
CA SER A 28 8.67 -15.27 0.22
C SER A 28 7.96 -14.85 1.51
N LEU A 29 6.94 -13.96 1.44
CA LEU A 29 6.29 -13.38 2.61
C LEU A 29 5.05 -14.15 3.07
N TYR A 30 4.27 -14.70 2.14
CA TYR A 30 2.90 -15.11 2.42
C TYR A 30 2.57 -16.58 2.13
N ASP A 31 3.42 -17.34 1.43
CA ASP A 31 3.11 -18.70 1.04
C ASP A 31 2.75 -19.61 2.24
N ASP A 32 3.48 -19.46 3.35
CA ASP A 32 3.22 -20.24 4.57
C ASP A 32 1.87 -19.90 5.20
N VAL A 33 1.49 -18.62 5.17
CA VAL A 33 0.21 -18.14 5.72
C VAL A 33 -0.95 -18.54 4.82
N GLU A 34 -0.77 -18.45 3.49
CA GLU A 34 -1.81 -18.73 2.51
C GLU A 34 -2.12 -20.22 2.38
N SER A 35 -1.13 -21.09 2.52
CA SER A 35 -1.30 -22.57 2.41
C SER A 35 -2.20 -23.17 3.49
N THR A 36 -2.35 -22.47 4.64
CA THR A 36 -3.12 -22.96 5.81
C THR A 36 -4.38 -22.14 6.09
N LEU A 37 -4.78 -21.26 5.16
CA LEU A 37 -5.89 -20.35 5.37
C LEU A 37 -7.24 -21.08 5.26
N THR A 38 -7.96 -21.19 6.37
CA THR A 38 -9.38 -21.57 6.41
C THR A 38 -10.24 -20.32 6.61
N ARG A 39 -11.55 -20.47 6.41
CA ARG A 39 -12.50 -19.38 6.65
C ARG A 39 -12.44 -18.86 8.09
N GLU A 40 -12.43 -19.75 9.07
CA GLU A 40 -12.39 -19.42 10.50
C GLU A 40 -11.11 -18.65 10.84
N ARG A 41 -9.98 -19.11 10.31
CA ARG A 41 -8.69 -18.42 10.47
C ARG A 41 -8.68 -17.04 9.81
N LEU A 42 -9.27 -16.92 8.60
CA LEU A 42 -9.40 -15.64 7.95
C LEU A 42 -10.23 -14.67 8.79
N PHE A 43 -11.39 -15.08 9.28
CA PHE A 43 -12.26 -14.20 10.06
C PHE A 43 -11.62 -13.77 11.37
N ALA A 44 -10.98 -14.69 12.11
CA ALA A 44 -10.22 -14.33 13.31
C ALA A 44 -9.06 -13.36 13.01
N ALA A 45 -8.38 -13.55 11.88
CA ALA A 45 -7.31 -12.66 11.46
C ALA A 45 -7.83 -11.28 10.99
N LEU A 46 -9.03 -11.20 10.38
CA LEU A 46 -9.68 -9.95 10.01
C LEU A 46 -10.15 -9.17 11.25
N ASP A 47 -10.64 -9.85 12.30
CA ASP A 47 -10.95 -9.19 13.58
C ASP A 47 -9.70 -8.55 14.19
N ALA A 48 -8.61 -9.30 14.23
CA ALA A 48 -7.34 -8.80 14.73
C ALA A 48 -6.78 -7.66 13.84
N LEU A 49 -6.97 -7.74 12.52
CA LEU A 49 -6.54 -6.70 11.58
C LEU A 49 -7.32 -5.39 11.79
N GLU A 50 -8.63 -5.48 11.92
CA GLU A 50 -9.47 -4.31 12.17
C GLU A 50 -9.09 -3.64 13.49
N ASP A 51 -8.90 -4.41 14.56
CA ASP A 51 -8.45 -3.88 15.85
C ASP A 51 -7.08 -3.21 15.74
N MET A 52 -6.12 -3.83 15.06
CA MET A 52 -4.82 -3.21 14.77
C MET A 52 -4.96 -1.90 14.01
N PHE A 53 -5.83 -1.84 12.99
CA PHE A 53 -6.06 -0.62 12.21
C PHE A 53 -6.65 0.50 13.05
N ARG A 54 -7.56 0.19 13.96
CA ARG A 54 -8.09 1.15 14.93
C ARG A 54 -7.00 1.68 15.86
N LEU A 55 -6.19 0.78 16.44
CA LEU A 55 -5.09 1.13 17.33
C LEU A 55 -4.06 2.05 16.67
N ARG A 56 -3.69 1.80 15.42
CA ARG A 56 -2.68 2.60 14.69
C ARG A 56 -3.27 3.75 13.88
N ARG A 57 -4.59 3.98 13.99
CA ARG A 57 -5.29 5.01 13.23
C ARG A 57 -5.00 4.93 11.72
N HIS A 58 -5.11 3.70 11.19
CA HIS A 58 -4.88 3.44 9.78
C HIS A 58 -5.91 4.17 8.91
N MET A 59 -5.55 4.49 7.65
CA MET A 59 -6.42 5.25 6.75
C MET A 59 -7.73 4.52 6.43
N SER A 60 -7.74 3.19 6.44
CA SER A 60 -8.95 2.38 6.23
C SER A 60 -9.98 2.45 7.37
N VAL A 61 -9.67 3.12 8.47
CA VAL A 61 -10.61 3.36 9.58
C VAL A 61 -10.79 4.83 9.91
N VAL A 62 -9.88 5.69 9.48
CA VAL A 62 -9.95 7.14 9.75
C VAL A 62 -10.51 7.90 8.56
N GLU A 63 -9.87 7.75 7.38
CA GLU A 63 -10.28 8.41 6.15
C GLU A 63 -11.44 7.69 5.45
N MET A 64 -11.62 6.40 5.73
CA MET A 64 -12.62 5.53 5.10
C MET A 64 -13.26 4.61 6.15
N PRO A 65 -14.23 5.11 6.93
CA PRO A 65 -14.83 4.34 8.02
C PRO A 65 -15.47 3.04 7.53
N LEU A 66 -15.05 1.89 8.06
CA LEU A 66 -15.52 0.57 7.64
C LEU A 66 -17.04 0.40 7.74
N LYS A 67 -17.68 1.05 8.71
CA LYS A 67 -19.15 1.01 8.89
C LYS A 67 -19.93 1.62 7.72
N SER A 68 -19.29 2.46 6.90
CA SER A 68 -19.94 3.11 5.75
C SER A 68 -19.67 2.38 4.42
N MET A 69 -19.13 1.16 4.48
CA MET A 69 -18.73 0.41 3.28
C MET A 69 -19.84 -0.46 2.66
N ALA A 70 -20.89 -0.76 3.43
CA ALA A 70 -21.99 -1.58 2.93
C ALA A 70 -22.51 -1.03 1.59
N ASP A 71 -22.66 -1.91 0.61
CA ASP A 71 -23.12 -1.64 -0.76
C ASP A 71 -22.23 -0.71 -1.59
N LYS A 72 -21.08 -0.26 -1.07
CA LYS A 72 -20.13 0.54 -1.86
C LYS A 72 -19.34 -0.33 -2.81
N ARG A 73 -19.18 0.13 -4.05
CA ARG A 73 -18.26 -0.44 -5.02
C ARG A 73 -16.85 0.10 -4.75
N VAL A 74 -15.97 -0.75 -4.25
CA VAL A 74 -14.61 -0.39 -3.89
C VAL A 74 -13.63 -1.01 -4.88
N LEU A 75 -12.77 -0.19 -5.47
CA LEU A 75 -11.59 -0.66 -6.19
C LEU A 75 -10.39 -0.61 -5.24
N GLU A 76 -9.76 -1.76 -4.98
CA GLU A 76 -8.45 -1.80 -4.34
C GLU A 76 -7.35 -2.00 -5.37
N VAL A 77 -6.38 -1.08 -5.40
CA VAL A 77 -5.20 -1.15 -6.26
C VAL A 77 -4.00 -1.65 -5.48
N GLY A 78 -3.49 -2.82 -5.85
CA GLY A 78 -2.36 -3.48 -5.19
C GLY A 78 -2.73 -4.07 -3.81
N PRO A 79 -3.60 -5.10 -3.76
CA PRO A 79 -4.07 -5.70 -2.52
C PRO A 79 -2.99 -6.47 -1.74
N GLY A 80 -1.84 -6.75 -2.36
CA GLY A 80 -0.77 -7.53 -1.77
C GLY A 80 -1.26 -8.92 -1.32
N ALA A 81 -1.39 -9.13 -0.02
CA ALA A 81 -1.96 -10.36 0.54
C ALA A 81 -3.49 -10.44 0.48
N GLY A 82 -4.20 -9.39 0.04
CA GLY A 82 -5.66 -9.34 -0.05
C GLY A 82 -6.38 -9.15 1.28
N ALA A 83 -5.66 -8.76 2.33
CA ALA A 83 -6.22 -8.61 3.67
C ALA A 83 -7.21 -7.43 3.76
N HIS A 84 -6.88 -6.30 3.13
CA HIS A 84 -7.75 -5.12 3.11
C HIS A 84 -9.01 -5.40 2.28
N SER A 85 -8.87 -6.00 1.09
CA SER A 85 -10.00 -6.44 0.25
C SER A 85 -10.98 -7.31 1.05
N ALA A 86 -10.46 -8.34 1.73
CA ALA A 86 -11.30 -9.24 2.53
C ALA A 86 -11.98 -8.52 3.70
N LEU A 87 -11.28 -7.57 4.35
CA LEU A 87 -11.86 -6.76 5.42
C LEU A 87 -12.99 -5.87 4.90
N PHE A 88 -12.81 -5.20 3.77
CA PHE A 88 -13.84 -4.36 3.15
C PHE A 88 -15.06 -5.17 2.70
N ALA A 89 -14.83 -6.31 2.05
CA ALA A 89 -15.90 -7.23 1.64
C ALA A 89 -16.68 -7.77 2.85
N ARG A 90 -16.01 -8.09 3.96
CA ARG A 90 -16.66 -8.49 5.22
C ARG A 90 -17.58 -7.39 5.79
N HIS A 91 -17.24 -6.12 5.57
CA HIS A 91 -18.09 -4.98 5.91
C HIS A 91 -19.15 -4.65 4.86
N GLY A 92 -19.39 -5.56 3.90
CA GLY A 92 -20.47 -5.47 2.92
C GLY A 92 -20.11 -4.67 1.66
N ALA A 93 -18.86 -4.28 1.45
CA ALA A 93 -18.43 -3.66 0.22
C ALA A 93 -18.40 -4.65 -0.94
N LEU A 94 -18.71 -4.18 -2.15
CA LEU A 94 -18.48 -4.89 -3.42
C LEU A 94 -17.05 -4.58 -3.89
N VAL A 95 -16.09 -5.41 -3.51
CA VAL A 95 -14.67 -5.15 -3.77
C VAL A 95 -14.24 -5.72 -5.11
N THR A 96 -13.64 -4.88 -5.94
CA THR A 96 -12.82 -5.31 -7.07
C THR A 96 -11.37 -4.99 -6.74
N ALA A 97 -10.52 -6.00 -6.65
CA ALA A 97 -9.10 -5.82 -6.40
C ALA A 97 -8.31 -6.02 -7.69
N ILE A 98 -7.26 -5.23 -7.89
CA ILE A 98 -6.34 -5.42 -9.00
C ILE A 98 -4.89 -5.49 -8.51
N ASP A 99 -4.12 -6.38 -9.08
CA ASP A 99 -2.67 -6.45 -8.88
C ASP A 99 -1.95 -6.62 -10.21
N ILE A 100 -0.74 -6.07 -10.32
CA ILE A 100 0.08 -6.23 -11.51
C ILE A 100 0.58 -7.67 -11.66
N THR A 101 0.57 -8.46 -10.58
CA THR A 101 0.99 -9.86 -10.54
C THR A 101 -0.20 -10.80 -10.45
N PHE A 102 -0.25 -11.80 -11.30
CA PHE A 102 -1.31 -12.81 -11.28
C PHE A 102 -1.38 -13.59 -9.94
N PRO A 103 -0.27 -14.03 -9.32
CA PRO A 103 -0.32 -14.75 -8.04
C PRO A 103 -1.02 -13.94 -6.93
N ARG A 104 -0.83 -12.62 -6.87
CA ARG A 104 -1.48 -11.78 -5.83
C ARG A 104 -2.96 -11.57 -6.10
N ALA A 105 -3.34 -11.34 -7.36
CA ALA A 105 -4.74 -11.30 -7.74
C ALA A 105 -5.45 -12.62 -7.38
N ARG A 106 -4.84 -13.78 -7.69
CA ARG A 106 -5.38 -15.10 -7.34
C ARG A 106 -5.51 -15.31 -5.84
N ALA A 107 -4.49 -14.97 -5.07
CA ALA A 107 -4.51 -15.11 -3.60
C ALA A 107 -5.57 -14.20 -2.95
N THR A 108 -5.78 -13.00 -3.50
CA THR A 108 -6.84 -12.09 -3.07
C THR A 108 -8.22 -12.65 -3.41
N ALA A 109 -8.41 -13.15 -4.63
CA ALA A 109 -9.66 -13.79 -5.05
C ALA A 109 -10.03 -14.99 -4.16
N ALA A 110 -9.03 -15.81 -3.78
CA ALA A 110 -9.24 -16.94 -2.88
C ALA A 110 -9.74 -16.50 -1.48
N LYS A 111 -9.24 -15.38 -0.95
CA LYS A 111 -9.73 -14.83 0.33
C LYS A 111 -11.14 -14.25 0.20
N LEU A 112 -11.41 -13.53 -0.90
CA LEU A 112 -12.74 -12.97 -1.17
C LEU A 112 -13.80 -14.05 -1.32
N ALA A 113 -13.46 -15.21 -1.91
CA ALA A 113 -14.35 -16.36 -2.03
C ALA A 113 -14.77 -16.98 -0.67
N LEU A 114 -14.08 -16.65 0.42
CA LEU A 114 -14.45 -17.07 1.78
C LEU A 114 -15.40 -16.10 2.49
N ILE A 115 -15.72 -14.95 1.86
CA ILE A 115 -16.60 -13.93 2.42
C ILE A 115 -18.04 -14.19 1.97
N ASP A 116 -18.99 -14.14 2.90
CA ASP A 116 -20.42 -14.26 2.62
C ASP A 116 -21.13 -12.90 2.60
N GLY A 117 -22.42 -12.96 2.31
CA GLY A 117 -23.31 -11.80 2.32
C GLY A 117 -23.08 -10.86 1.12
N PRO A 118 -23.32 -9.55 1.28
CA PRO A 118 -23.19 -8.59 0.17
C PRO A 118 -21.79 -8.58 -0.45
N GLY A 119 -20.74 -8.77 0.35
CA GLY A 119 -19.35 -8.83 -0.10
C GLY A 119 -19.00 -10.08 -0.93
N ALA A 120 -19.84 -11.09 -1.00
CA ALA A 120 -19.58 -12.33 -1.76
C ALA A 120 -19.45 -12.12 -3.28
N ALA A 121 -19.99 -11.03 -3.82
CA ALA A 121 -19.82 -10.66 -5.23
C ALA A 121 -18.48 -9.97 -5.54
N SER A 122 -17.57 -9.91 -4.56
CA SER A 122 -16.23 -9.35 -4.73
C SER A 122 -15.30 -10.27 -5.51
N GLY A 123 -14.28 -9.68 -6.16
CA GLY A 123 -13.33 -10.45 -6.95
C GLY A 123 -11.99 -9.72 -7.12
N ALA A 124 -11.02 -10.44 -7.71
CA ALA A 124 -9.73 -9.85 -8.02
C ALA A 124 -9.25 -10.28 -9.40
N ILE A 125 -8.57 -9.38 -10.11
CA ILE A 125 -8.02 -9.59 -11.43
C ILE A 125 -6.57 -9.09 -11.53
N GLN A 126 -5.81 -9.63 -12.47
CA GLN A 126 -4.52 -9.05 -12.84
C GLN A 126 -4.77 -7.84 -13.76
N ALA A 127 -4.30 -6.66 -13.35
CA ALA A 127 -4.41 -5.44 -14.13
C ALA A 127 -3.32 -4.43 -13.78
N ASP A 128 -3.15 -3.44 -14.65
CA ASP A 128 -2.21 -2.34 -14.49
C ASP A 128 -2.94 -1.10 -13.96
N ALA A 129 -2.44 -0.54 -12.86
CA ALA A 129 -2.98 0.68 -12.25
C ALA A 129 -2.91 1.92 -13.15
N GLU A 130 -1.93 1.95 -14.10
CA GLU A 130 -1.75 3.06 -15.04
C GLU A 130 -2.73 2.99 -16.23
N ARG A 131 -3.48 1.87 -16.35
CA ARG A 131 -4.51 1.66 -17.39
C ARG A 131 -5.56 0.67 -16.89
N LEU A 132 -6.51 1.18 -16.12
CA LEU A 132 -7.55 0.36 -15.49
C LEU A 132 -8.57 -0.15 -16.52
N PRO A 133 -8.90 -1.47 -16.51
CA PRO A 133 -9.84 -2.07 -17.45
C PRO A 133 -11.31 -1.84 -17.02
N PHE A 134 -11.64 -0.66 -16.55
CA PHE A 134 -12.98 -0.31 -16.07
C PHE A 134 -13.48 0.95 -16.77
N ALA A 135 -14.80 1.05 -16.91
CA ALA A 135 -15.45 2.24 -17.41
C ALA A 135 -15.30 3.43 -16.44
N ASP A 136 -15.46 4.63 -16.96
CA ASP A 136 -15.54 5.84 -16.17
C ASP A 136 -16.68 5.76 -15.15
N ASN A 137 -16.52 6.42 -14.00
CA ASN A 137 -17.57 6.56 -13.00
C ASN A 137 -18.15 5.23 -12.49
N THR A 138 -17.30 4.24 -12.28
CA THR A 138 -17.67 2.88 -11.86
C THR A 138 -17.70 2.68 -10.36
N PHE A 139 -16.73 3.26 -9.63
CA PHE A 139 -16.50 2.97 -8.21
C PHE A 139 -16.89 4.14 -7.30
N ASP A 140 -17.40 3.80 -6.12
CA ASP A 140 -17.66 4.78 -5.06
C ASP A 140 -16.38 5.16 -4.32
N ILE A 141 -15.45 4.19 -4.21
CA ILE A 141 -14.16 4.37 -3.52
C ILE A 141 -13.06 3.72 -4.36
N VAL A 142 -11.93 4.43 -4.52
CA VAL A 142 -10.66 3.87 -4.97
C VAL A 142 -9.68 3.92 -3.81
N TYR A 143 -9.20 2.75 -3.40
CA TYR A 143 -8.27 2.56 -2.29
C TYR A 143 -6.95 2.02 -2.79
N SER A 144 -5.83 2.57 -2.30
CA SER A 144 -4.49 2.03 -2.57
C SER A 144 -3.54 2.31 -1.40
N ASN A 145 -2.94 1.26 -0.85
CA ASN A 145 -2.07 1.37 0.31
C ASN A 145 -0.64 0.95 -0.02
N GLY A 146 0.24 1.92 -0.24
CA GLY A 146 1.67 1.65 -0.44
C GLY A 146 2.04 1.12 -1.82
N VAL A 147 1.30 1.46 -2.87
CA VAL A 147 1.45 0.89 -4.21
C VAL A 147 1.82 1.91 -5.28
N LEU A 148 1.04 2.98 -5.43
CA LEU A 148 1.14 3.84 -6.61
C LEU A 148 2.50 4.57 -6.75
N HIS A 149 3.23 4.78 -5.68
CA HIS A 149 4.59 5.34 -5.74
C HIS A 149 5.64 4.33 -6.24
N HIS A 150 5.24 3.10 -6.52
CA HIS A 150 6.03 2.05 -7.16
C HIS A 150 5.60 1.78 -8.61
N THR A 151 4.58 2.44 -9.12
CA THR A 151 4.20 2.39 -10.54
C THR A 151 5.22 3.14 -11.39
N ARG A 152 5.29 2.83 -12.68
CA ARG A 152 6.14 3.53 -13.61
C ARG A 152 5.76 5.00 -13.73
N ASP A 153 4.46 5.27 -13.72
CA ASP A 153 3.86 6.60 -13.80
C ASP A 153 2.75 6.76 -12.74
N THR A 154 3.10 7.39 -11.61
CA THR A 154 2.14 7.61 -10.52
C THR A 154 1.05 8.60 -10.91
N GLU A 155 1.35 9.58 -11.76
CA GLU A 155 0.38 10.58 -12.23
C GLU A 155 -0.69 9.90 -13.09
N ALA A 156 -0.28 9.02 -14.03
CA ALA A 156 -1.22 8.21 -14.81
C ALA A 156 -2.08 7.31 -13.92
N ALA A 157 -1.50 6.67 -12.90
CA ALA A 157 -2.27 5.82 -11.99
C ALA A 157 -3.30 6.60 -11.16
N VAL A 158 -2.96 7.81 -10.70
CA VAL A 158 -3.90 8.68 -9.98
C VAL A 158 -4.96 9.25 -10.92
N ALA A 159 -4.61 9.57 -12.17
CA ALA A 159 -5.57 9.99 -13.19
C ALA A 159 -6.57 8.87 -13.53
N GLU A 160 -6.13 7.61 -13.61
CA GLU A 160 -7.01 6.46 -13.78
C GLU A 160 -7.93 6.25 -12.56
N ALA A 161 -7.39 6.40 -11.33
CA ALA A 161 -8.21 6.37 -10.12
C ALA A 161 -9.31 7.45 -10.17
N TYR A 162 -8.97 8.67 -10.61
CA TYR A 162 -9.94 9.74 -10.81
C TYR A 162 -10.99 9.38 -11.87
N ARG A 163 -10.56 8.83 -13.02
CA ARG A 163 -11.45 8.47 -14.13
C ARG A 163 -12.51 7.47 -13.71
N VAL A 164 -12.10 6.41 -13.03
CA VAL A 164 -13.02 5.32 -12.66
C VAL A 164 -13.88 5.62 -11.43
N LEU A 165 -13.56 6.66 -10.65
CA LEU A 165 -14.41 7.13 -9.56
C LEU A 165 -15.67 7.78 -10.10
N LYS A 166 -16.80 7.51 -9.44
CA LYS A 166 -18.04 8.25 -9.64
C LYS A 166 -17.90 9.70 -9.22
N PRO A 167 -18.65 10.65 -9.77
CA PRO A 167 -18.83 11.97 -9.17
C PRO A 167 -19.21 11.84 -7.69
N GLY A 168 -18.59 12.60 -6.80
CA GLY A 168 -18.73 12.46 -5.35
C GLY A 168 -18.02 11.24 -4.74
N GLY A 169 -17.39 10.38 -5.55
CA GLY A 169 -16.61 9.24 -5.08
C GLY A 169 -15.27 9.66 -4.44
N GLN A 170 -14.73 8.80 -3.59
CA GLN A 170 -13.56 9.09 -2.77
C GLN A 170 -12.33 8.28 -3.20
N ALA A 171 -11.18 8.94 -3.39
CA ALA A 171 -9.87 8.30 -3.42
C ALA A 171 -9.24 8.30 -2.02
N VAL A 172 -8.73 7.13 -1.57
CA VAL A 172 -7.99 6.98 -0.31
C VAL A 172 -6.67 6.29 -0.64
N ILE A 173 -5.58 7.06 -0.66
CA ILE A 173 -4.30 6.61 -1.22
C ILE A 173 -3.16 6.91 -0.26
N MET A 174 -2.29 5.92 -0.01
CA MET A 174 -1.06 6.08 0.74
C MET A 174 0.14 6.16 -0.19
N LEU A 175 0.96 7.20 -0.02
CA LEU A 175 2.24 7.37 -0.70
C LEU A 175 3.36 7.72 0.30
N TYR A 176 4.63 7.51 -0.08
CA TYR A 176 5.77 7.83 0.78
C TYR A 176 6.02 9.33 0.89
N CYS A 177 6.33 9.76 2.13
CA CYS A 177 6.50 11.16 2.49
C CYS A 177 7.98 11.59 2.43
N LYS A 178 8.31 12.48 1.48
CA LYS A 178 9.66 13.05 1.34
C LYS A 178 10.03 13.99 2.51
N SER A 179 9.04 14.64 3.14
CA SER A 179 9.24 15.51 4.29
C SER A 179 9.12 14.77 5.63
N SER A 180 9.59 13.53 5.69
CA SER A 180 9.62 12.67 6.88
C SER A 180 11.01 12.60 7.49
N TRP A 181 11.06 12.28 8.79
CA TRP A 181 12.30 11.97 9.48
C TRP A 181 13.01 10.77 8.82
N HIS A 182 12.25 9.71 8.46
CA HIS A 182 12.80 8.51 7.85
C HIS A 182 13.51 8.82 6.52
N TYR A 183 12.90 9.67 5.67
CA TYR A 183 13.52 10.05 4.40
C TYR A 183 14.84 10.79 4.62
N TRP A 184 14.86 11.84 5.44
CA TRP A 184 16.05 12.68 5.57
C TRP A 184 17.15 12.07 6.41
N ILE A 185 16.82 11.44 7.53
CA ILE A 185 17.85 10.89 8.44
C ILE A 185 18.24 9.47 8.03
N ASN A 186 17.29 8.55 7.87
CA ASN A 186 17.65 7.16 7.55
C ASN A 186 18.06 6.98 6.09
N LEU A 187 17.28 7.51 5.14
CA LEU A 187 17.58 7.28 3.74
C LEU A 187 18.65 8.24 3.23
N VAL A 188 18.46 9.55 3.31
CA VAL A 188 19.41 10.53 2.72
C VAL A 188 20.73 10.54 3.49
N LEU A 189 20.70 10.87 4.79
CA LEU A 189 21.94 11.05 5.56
C LEU A 189 22.67 9.71 5.78
N LEU A 190 22.02 8.73 6.42
CA LEU A 190 22.72 7.53 6.86
C LEU A 190 22.92 6.53 5.72
N THR A 191 21.93 6.28 4.90
CA THR A 191 22.04 5.29 3.84
C THR A 191 22.62 5.90 2.56
N GLY A 192 22.16 7.06 2.16
CA GLY A 192 22.61 7.76 0.96
C GLY A 192 24.06 8.24 1.07
N LEU A 193 24.34 9.11 2.06
CA LEU A 193 25.65 9.74 2.22
C LEU A 193 26.65 8.81 2.95
N VAL A 194 26.33 8.36 4.17
CA VAL A 194 27.29 7.62 5.01
C VAL A 194 27.59 6.23 4.44
N ARG A 195 26.57 5.51 3.91
CA ARG A 195 26.74 4.18 3.31
C ARG A 195 26.90 4.20 1.79
N GLY A 196 26.93 5.38 1.16
CA GLY A 196 27.21 5.55 -0.26
C GLY A 196 26.08 5.07 -1.20
N ALA A 197 24.84 4.95 -0.73
CA ALA A 197 23.75 4.44 -1.57
C ALA A 197 23.45 5.35 -2.78
N PHE A 198 23.80 6.62 -2.75
CA PHE A 198 23.70 7.52 -3.90
C PHE A 198 24.52 7.04 -5.11
N MET A 199 25.58 6.27 -4.90
CA MET A 199 26.38 5.67 -5.97
C MET A 199 25.62 4.60 -6.75
N LYS A 200 24.48 4.11 -6.26
CA LYS A 200 23.61 3.14 -6.96
C LYS A 200 22.74 3.78 -8.06
N GLY A 201 22.93 5.06 -8.35
CA GLY A 201 22.25 5.77 -9.44
C GLY A 201 20.94 6.46 -9.03
N ARG A 202 20.18 6.91 -10.04
CA ARG A 202 18.97 7.75 -9.81
C ARG A 202 17.89 7.08 -8.97
N ASN A 203 17.74 5.76 -9.06
CA ASN A 203 16.75 5.00 -8.27
C ASN A 203 17.34 4.45 -6.95
N TRP A 204 18.32 5.14 -6.36
CA TRP A 204 18.95 4.70 -5.12
C TRP A 204 17.95 4.42 -3.98
N VAL A 205 16.83 5.17 -3.95
CA VAL A 205 15.76 4.95 -2.97
C VAL A 205 15.15 3.56 -3.12
N GLY A 206 14.86 3.11 -4.37
CA GLY A 206 14.36 1.77 -4.62
C GLY A 206 15.32 0.65 -4.22
N HIS A 207 16.62 0.93 -4.19
CA HIS A 207 17.63 -0.02 -3.70
C HIS A 207 17.69 -0.17 -2.17
N VAL A 208 17.05 0.72 -1.42
CA VAL A 208 17.15 0.75 0.04
C VAL A 208 15.80 0.71 0.75
N THR A 209 14.70 0.92 0.02
CA THR A 209 13.32 0.68 0.48
C THR A 209 12.87 -0.72 0.08
N GLU A 210 11.90 -1.27 0.74
CA GLU A 210 11.35 -2.62 0.54
C GLU A 210 12.38 -3.75 0.76
N TRP A 211 13.56 -3.39 1.21
CA TRP A 211 14.62 -4.32 1.54
C TRP A 211 14.40 -4.85 2.95
N GLY A 212 13.44 -5.71 3.12
CA GLY A 212 12.98 -6.22 4.42
C GLY A 212 13.97 -7.08 5.20
N GLY A 213 15.29 -6.80 5.11
CA GLY A 213 16.32 -7.52 5.88
C GLY A 213 16.35 -9.04 5.64
N ARG A 214 15.64 -9.54 4.64
CA ARG A 214 15.59 -10.95 4.29
C ARG A 214 16.65 -11.23 3.25
N GLU A 215 17.55 -12.14 3.56
CA GLU A 215 18.75 -12.51 2.81
C GLU A 215 18.51 -13.00 1.36
N ARG A 216 17.27 -12.99 0.87
CA ARG A 216 16.88 -13.59 -0.40
C ARG A 216 16.43 -12.63 -1.49
N GLN A 217 16.39 -11.33 -1.25
CA GLN A 217 16.00 -10.39 -2.30
C GLN A 217 17.21 -9.99 -3.14
N THR A 218 17.37 -10.60 -4.30
CA THR A 218 18.45 -10.31 -5.25
C THR A 218 18.13 -9.14 -6.18
N ILE A 219 16.86 -8.73 -6.25
CA ILE A 219 16.37 -7.70 -7.16
C ILE A 219 15.98 -6.46 -6.33
N ALA A 220 16.49 -5.28 -6.72
CA ALA A 220 16.08 -4.01 -6.13
C ALA A 220 14.72 -3.58 -6.67
N ASN A 221 13.93 -2.85 -5.84
CA ASN A 221 12.70 -2.25 -6.32
C ASN A 221 13.01 -1.28 -7.47
N PRO A 222 12.48 -1.50 -8.68
CA PRO A 222 12.85 -0.70 -9.85
C PRO A 222 12.35 0.75 -9.76
N VAL A 223 11.27 1.00 -9.03
CA VAL A 223 10.70 2.34 -8.89
C VAL A 223 10.24 2.60 -7.45
N THR A 224 10.75 3.68 -6.86
CA THR A 224 10.23 4.20 -5.58
C THR A 224 10.27 5.72 -5.60
N ARG A 225 9.12 6.36 -5.39
CA ARG A 225 8.98 7.82 -5.32
C ARG A 225 8.53 8.25 -3.94
N CYS A 226 9.00 9.43 -3.52
CA CYS A 226 8.59 10.07 -2.29
C CYS A 226 8.08 11.48 -2.60
N TYR A 227 7.00 11.89 -1.98
CA TYR A 227 6.29 13.12 -2.28
C TYR A 227 6.39 14.14 -1.14
N THR A 228 6.62 15.40 -1.50
CA THR A 228 6.40 16.54 -0.61
C THR A 228 4.90 16.83 -0.51
N ARG A 229 4.48 17.68 0.44
CA ARG A 229 3.10 18.16 0.51
C ARG A 229 2.65 18.80 -0.82
N ARG A 230 3.47 19.68 -1.38
CA ARG A 230 3.19 20.30 -2.68
C ARG A 230 3.11 19.29 -3.82
N GLY A 231 3.95 18.25 -3.80
CA GLY A 231 3.87 17.16 -4.78
C GLY A 231 2.56 16.37 -4.67
N MET A 232 2.05 16.16 -3.45
CA MET A 232 0.73 15.54 -3.24
C MET A 232 -0.39 16.45 -3.75
N GLU A 233 -0.34 17.75 -3.44
CA GLU A 233 -1.34 18.73 -3.90
C GLU A 233 -1.42 18.79 -5.42
N LEU A 234 -0.27 18.73 -6.13
CA LEU A 234 -0.23 18.68 -7.59
C LEU A 234 -0.76 17.34 -8.14
N LEU A 235 -0.41 16.22 -7.49
CA LEU A 235 -0.85 14.90 -7.92
C LEU A 235 -2.38 14.73 -7.83
N PHE A 236 -3.02 15.44 -6.90
CA PHE A 236 -4.46 15.40 -6.64
C PHE A 236 -5.18 16.69 -7.08
N ASP A 237 -4.61 17.49 -7.97
CA ASP A 237 -5.14 18.81 -8.36
C ASP A 237 -6.55 18.78 -8.99
N ARG A 238 -6.91 17.64 -9.60
CA ARG A 238 -8.24 17.39 -10.19
C ARG A 238 -9.33 17.05 -9.16
N PHE A 239 -8.93 16.75 -7.92
CA PHE A 239 -9.84 16.38 -6.85
C PHE A 239 -10.20 17.60 -6.01
N GLU A 240 -11.34 17.51 -5.34
CA GLU A 240 -11.76 18.45 -4.30
C GLU A 240 -11.50 17.88 -2.90
N GLN A 241 -11.54 18.74 -1.88
CA GLN A 241 -11.49 18.36 -0.48
C GLN A 241 -10.31 17.45 -0.11
N LEU A 242 -9.14 17.69 -0.71
CA LEU A 242 -7.94 16.92 -0.41
C LEU A 242 -7.53 17.10 1.06
N THR A 243 -7.53 16.00 1.81
CA THR A 243 -6.96 15.91 3.15
C THR A 243 -5.65 15.12 3.09
N LEU A 244 -4.62 15.63 3.78
CA LEU A 244 -3.31 14.99 3.86
C LEU A 244 -2.92 14.81 5.31
N ARG A 245 -2.77 13.57 5.74
CA ARG A 245 -2.32 13.22 7.09
C ARG A 245 -1.03 12.40 7.01
N LYS A 246 -0.03 12.74 7.84
CA LYS A 246 1.16 11.90 8.00
C LYS A 246 0.91 10.78 9.00
N SER A 247 1.60 9.66 8.80
CA SER A 247 1.61 8.51 9.70
C SER A 247 2.91 7.73 9.60
N GLU A 248 3.06 6.69 10.40
CA GLU A 248 4.18 5.76 10.40
C GLU A 248 5.50 6.39 10.85
N PHE A 249 5.68 6.49 12.16
CA PHE A 249 6.94 6.80 12.81
C PHE A 249 7.27 5.73 13.85
N TYR A 250 8.51 5.25 13.85
CA TYR A 250 8.95 4.19 14.74
C TYR A 250 10.35 4.48 15.29
N PHE A 251 10.50 4.53 16.61
CA PHE A 251 11.81 4.72 17.24
C PHE A 251 12.77 3.56 16.99
N TYR A 252 12.27 2.35 16.75
CA TYR A 252 13.15 1.21 16.44
C TYR A 252 13.88 1.35 15.09
N LEU A 253 13.47 2.28 14.24
CA LEU A 253 14.19 2.61 13.00
C LEU A 253 15.35 3.59 13.24
N ILE A 254 15.54 4.11 14.47
CA ILE A 254 16.66 5.01 14.77
C ILE A 254 17.94 4.18 14.92
N PRO A 255 18.96 4.43 14.09
CA PRO A 255 20.24 3.73 14.18
C PRO A 255 20.90 3.89 15.55
N GLY A 256 21.58 2.85 15.99
CA GLY A 256 22.25 2.80 17.29
C GLY A 256 21.32 2.41 18.44
N ILE A 257 20.23 3.12 18.66
CA ILE A 257 19.30 2.87 19.77
C ILE A 257 18.13 1.95 19.41
N GLY A 258 17.82 1.79 18.13
CA GLY A 258 16.61 1.11 17.64
C GLY A 258 16.45 -0.32 18.18
N ARG A 259 17.53 -1.11 18.23
CA ARG A 259 17.48 -2.49 18.78
C ARG A 259 17.11 -2.52 20.27
N PHE A 260 17.64 -1.61 21.07
CA PHE A 260 17.32 -1.51 22.49
C PHE A 260 15.89 -1.02 22.68
N TYR A 261 15.49 0.00 21.92
CA TYR A 261 14.13 0.51 21.95
C TYR A 261 13.13 -0.57 21.55
N ARG A 262 13.36 -1.34 20.47
CA ARG A 262 12.48 -2.44 20.05
C ARG A 262 12.30 -3.48 21.15
N ARG A 263 13.38 -3.87 21.83
CA ARG A 263 13.28 -4.81 22.98
C ARG A 263 12.43 -4.24 24.11
N TRP A 264 12.63 -2.98 24.45
CA TRP A 264 11.85 -2.29 25.47
C TRP A 264 10.38 -2.17 25.04
N GLN A 265 10.11 -1.75 23.80
CA GLN A 265 8.78 -1.61 23.23
C GLN A 265 8.01 -2.94 23.27
N LEU A 266 8.62 -4.03 22.82
CA LEU A 266 8.03 -5.36 22.85
C LEU A 266 7.69 -5.81 24.29
N ARG A 267 8.54 -5.50 25.27
CA ARG A 267 8.26 -5.79 26.69
C ARG A 267 7.14 -4.93 27.25
N ARG A 268 7.05 -3.67 26.86
CA ARG A 268 6.11 -2.67 27.42
C ARG A 268 4.73 -2.73 26.78
N TYR A 269 4.66 -2.90 25.48
CA TYR A 269 3.42 -2.81 24.68
C TYR A 269 3.06 -4.14 24.00
N GLY A 270 4.01 -5.07 23.86
CA GLY A 270 3.80 -6.34 23.18
C GLY A 270 3.64 -6.22 21.66
N THR A 271 3.10 -7.27 21.08
CA THR A 271 2.75 -7.36 19.66
C THR A 271 1.25 -7.51 19.49
N HIS A 272 0.78 -7.27 18.28
CA HIS A 272 -0.61 -7.44 17.88
C HIS A 272 -0.71 -8.45 16.72
N PRO A 273 -1.56 -9.48 16.79
CA PRO A 273 -1.64 -10.52 15.78
C PRO A 273 -2.18 -10.02 14.43
N GLY A 274 -2.87 -8.88 14.38
CA GLY A 274 -3.39 -8.30 13.14
C GLY A 274 -2.33 -8.01 12.07
N GLY A 275 -1.04 -8.02 12.44
CA GLY A 275 0.07 -7.87 11.50
C GLY A 275 0.27 -9.05 10.55
N TYR A 276 -0.17 -10.26 10.89
CA TYR A 276 0.11 -11.47 10.08
C TYR A 276 -0.41 -11.37 8.64
N LEU A 277 -1.61 -10.83 8.44
CA LEU A 277 -2.20 -10.70 7.11
C LEU A 277 -1.60 -9.56 6.25
N VAL A 278 -0.83 -8.64 6.85
CA VAL A 278 -0.28 -7.48 6.16
C VAL A 278 1.25 -7.55 6.06
N TYR A 279 1.90 -8.06 7.11
CA TYR A 279 3.37 -8.07 7.23
C TYR A 279 3.96 -9.48 7.29
N GLY A 280 3.13 -10.52 7.33
CA GLY A 280 3.55 -11.90 7.55
C GLY A 280 4.07 -12.17 8.99
N GLU A 281 3.99 -11.18 9.88
CA GLU A 281 4.40 -11.27 11.28
C GLU A 281 3.51 -10.39 12.18
N PRO A 282 3.49 -10.62 13.52
CA PRO A 282 2.75 -9.75 14.42
C PRO A 282 3.27 -8.30 14.35
N TRP A 283 2.36 -7.35 14.40
CA TRP A 283 2.71 -5.93 14.41
C TRP A 283 3.24 -5.50 15.79
N PRO A 284 4.44 -4.89 15.89
CA PRO A 284 4.93 -4.31 17.15
C PRO A 284 4.13 -3.04 17.47
N ARG A 285 3.37 -3.06 18.57
CA ARG A 285 2.50 -1.93 18.95
C ARG A 285 3.31 -0.66 19.15
N GLN A 286 2.88 0.43 18.52
CA GLN A 286 3.47 1.76 18.68
C GLN A 286 3.14 2.36 20.05
N SER A 287 4.07 3.13 20.60
CA SER A 287 3.78 3.98 21.75
C SER A 287 2.91 5.18 21.35
N PRO A 288 2.16 5.80 22.30
CA PRO A 288 1.41 7.02 22.02
C PRO A 288 2.29 8.16 21.47
N LEU A 289 3.55 8.24 21.92
CA LEU A 289 4.51 9.22 21.41
C LEU A 289 4.89 8.97 19.96
N GLU A 290 5.12 7.70 19.57
CA GLU A 290 5.39 7.36 18.16
C GLU A 290 4.19 7.71 17.26
N GLN A 291 2.96 7.47 17.70
CA GLN A 291 1.76 7.85 16.96
C GLN A 291 1.66 9.37 16.80
N ARG A 292 1.94 10.13 17.85
CA ARG A 292 1.94 11.59 17.81
C ARG A 292 3.04 12.13 16.90
N LEU A 293 4.26 11.60 16.98
CA LEU A 293 5.34 11.96 16.09
C LEU A 293 5.05 11.55 14.65
N GLY A 294 4.38 10.41 14.44
CA GLY A 294 3.91 9.96 13.13
C GLY A 294 3.05 11.01 12.42
N SER A 295 2.20 11.73 13.12
CA SER A 295 1.38 12.79 12.53
C SER A 295 2.18 14.03 12.09
N LEU A 296 3.39 14.23 12.62
CA LEU A 296 4.26 15.39 12.31
C LEU A 296 5.35 15.04 11.30
N ILE A 297 6.06 13.94 11.53
CA ILE A 297 7.28 13.55 10.81
C ILE A 297 7.24 12.13 10.25
N GLY A 298 6.05 11.54 10.15
CA GLY A 298 5.83 10.17 9.69
C GLY A 298 6.23 9.92 8.23
N TRP A 299 6.46 8.66 7.92
CA TRP A 299 6.95 8.18 6.63
C TRP A 299 5.91 8.20 5.53
N CYS A 300 4.63 8.10 5.86
CA CYS A 300 3.55 7.97 4.90
C CYS A 300 2.66 9.20 4.85
N TRP A 301 2.25 9.59 3.66
CA TRP A 301 1.09 10.43 3.42
C TRP A 301 -0.15 9.54 3.29
N TYR A 302 -1.17 9.78 4.09
CA TYR A 302 -2.52 9.29 3.89
C TYR A 302 -3.32 10.43 3.26
N ALA A 303 -3.70 10.24 2.00
CA ALA A 303 -4.47 11.18 1.21
C ALA A 303 -5.91 10.68 1.08
N ALA A 304 -6.88 11.53 1.39
CA ALA A 304 -8.27 11.32 1.04
C ALA A 304 -8.76 12.52 0.23
N ALA A 305 -9.37 12.28 -0.92
CA ALA A 305 -9.80 13.31 -1.85
C ALA A 305 -11.11 12.88 -2.53
N ILE A 306 -11.96 13.85 -2.86
CA ILE A 306 -13.27 13.62 -3.46
C ILE A 306 -13.23 14.02 -4.94
N LYS A 307 -13.77 13.19 -5.82
CA LYS A 307 -14.03 13.57 -7.21
C LYS A 307 -15.19 14.58 -7.24
N PRO A 308 -15.04 15.74 -7.90
CA PRO A 308 -16.12 16.72 -8.00
C PRO A 308 -17.44 16.10 -8.47
N ASN A 309 -18.55 16.56 -7.94
CA ASN A 309 -19.85 16.22 -8.49
C ASN A 309 -19.97 16.79 -9.89
N ALA A 310 -20.64 16.05 -10.80
CA ALA A 310 -20.99 16.62 -12.09
C ALA A 310 -21.88 17.85 -11.84
N HIS A 311 -21.37 19.05 -12.17
CA HIS A 311 -22.22 20.22 -12.20
C HIS A 311 -23.30 19.98 -13.25
N HIS A 312 -24.55 19.91 -12.83
CA HIS A 312 -25.67 20.05 -13.76
C HIS A 312 -25.63 21.51 -14.24
N GLY A 313 -24.94 21.74 -15.38
CA GLY A 313 -25.01 22.99 -16.13
C GLY A 313 -26.34 23.08 -16.89
#